data_ddb02357d8c6c68e354081d2dd741945
#
_entry.id   ddb02357d8c6c68e354081d2dd741945
#
_cell.length_a   1.000
_cell.length_b   1.000
_cell.length_c   1.000
_cell.angle_alpha   90.00
_cell.angle_beta   90.00
_cell.angle_gamma   90.00
#
_symmetry.space_group_name_H-M   'P 1'
#
loop_
_entity.id
_entity.type
_entity.pdbx_description
1 polymer ?
#
loop_
_entity_poly.entity_id
_entity_poly.type
_entity_poly.pdbx_seq_one_letter_code
_entity_poly.pdbx_strand_id
1 'polypeptide(L)'
;GPTGATGPTGPTGATGPTGPRGPTGPGVGATGPTGATGPTGPTGATGPTGPPGTVEPNPFQVYVLAGAVGGDGSQANPFGTIQEGIAAVLPTGTVHILGGTYPISSTMVLNKNGVTLQGYSGSIIVLTAPVIPLVVTGNGITVDGLTFTSDNPYPVEFIQIGGTNHRITNNIIFGPPQPGPSDTWVVNRGFVTQSGNMTNLLVRNNIFHTMRQAAYLNPNTTGNIINNVVYNTRGFVNDEAIFVFSGNSWGIPENAVDIALLEGTITGPPFDPITELSENNSLATISDQR
;
A
#
# COMPACT_ATOMS: atom_id res chain seq x y z
N GLY A 1 15.20 14.00 5.09
CA GLY A 1 15.47 15.01 4.06
C GLY A 1 16.94 15.33 4.00
N PRO A 2 17.50 15.87 2.90
CA PRO A 2 18.88 16.29 2.85
C PRO A 2 19.10 17.40 3.85
N THR A 3 20.24 17.34 4.56
CA THR A 3 20.68 18.40 5.48
C THR A 3 20.92 19.68 4.67
N GLY A 4 20.46 20.84 5.14
CA GLY A 4 20.70 22.13 4.51
C GLY A 4 22.20 22.41 4.35
N ALA A 5 22.57 23.16 3.31
CA ALA A 5 23.95 23.53 3.06
C ALA A 5 24.54 24.32 4.25
N THR A 6 25.80 24.04 4.58
CA THR A 6 26.55 24.84 5.60
C THR A 6 26.62 26.28 5.13
N GLY A 7 26.37 27.24 6.02
CA GLY A 7 26.49 28.67 5.72
C GLY A 7 27.89 29.06 5.29
N PRO A 8 28.06 30.16 4.54
CA PRO A 8 29.36 30.63 4.10
C PRO A 8 30.24 31.02 5.32
N THR A 9 31.53 30.84 5.18
CA THR A 9 32.50 31.31 6.16
C THR A 9 32.42 32.82 6.28
N GLY A 10 32.45 33.37 7.50
CA GLY A 10 32.44 34.81 7.75
C GLY A 10 33.65 35.53 7.14
N PRO A 11 33.55 36.82 6.87
CA PRO A 11 34.67 37.60 6.34
C PRO A 11 35.87 37.62 7.29
N THR A 12 37.02 37.71 6.70
CA THR A 12 38.27 37.90 7.47
C THR A 12 38.22 39.21 8.26
N GLY A 13 38.66 39.21 9.52
CA GLY A 13 38.69 40.42 10.37
C GLY A 13 39.57 41.51 9.75
N ALA A 14 39.25 42.77 10.07
CA ALA A 14 40.02 43.90 9.61
C ALA A 14 41.47 43.87 10.18
N THR A 15 42.41 44.39 9.38
CA THR A 15 43.80 44.57 9.82
C THR A 15 43.83 45.53 11.01
N GLY A 16 44.61 45.19 12.03
CA GLY A 16 44.78 46.05 13.24
C GLY A 16 45.38 47.41 12.89
N PRO A 17 45.13 48.41 13.76
CA PRO A 17 45.66 49.72 13.52
C PRO A 17 47.20 49.70 13.56
N THR A 18 47.84 50.66 12.84
CA THR A 18 49.27 50.88 12.87
C THR A 18 49.69 51.28 14.26
N GLY A 19 50.78 50.73 14.81
CA GLY A 19 51.30 51.06 16.11
C GLY A 19 51.67 52.53 16.25
N PRO A 20 51.70 53.06 17.49
CA PRO A 20 52.10 54.46 17.75
C PRO A 20 53.48 54.72 17.25
N ARG A 21 53.71 55.98 16.82
CA ARG A 21 55.05 56.47 16.42
C ARG A 21 56.00 56.39 17.61
N GLY A 22 57.22 55.89 17.41
CA GLY A 22 58.26 55.84 18.45
C GLY A 22 58.63 57.24 18.97
N PRO A 23 59.15 57.33 20.22
CA PRO A 23 59.55 58.59 20.81
C PRO A 23 60.69 59.24 20.00
N THR A 24 60.66 60.57 19.95
CA THR A 24 61.74 61.38 19.33
C THR A 24 62.99 61.24 20.18
N GLY A 25 64.18 60.82 19.63
CA GLY A 25 65.44 60.70 20.32
C GLY A 25 65.96 62.07 20.78
N PRO A 26 66.81 62.15 21.86
CA PRO A 26 67.43 63.36 22.29
C PRO A 26 68.59 63.74 21.32
N GLY A 27 68.33 64.74 20.50
CA GLY A 27 69.38 65.24 19.58
C GLY A 27 68.87 65.38 18.13
N VAL A 28 69.09 66.55 17.58
CA VAL A 28 68.61 67.04 16.27
C VAL A 28 68.49 66.01 15.19
N GLY A 29 67.22 65.68 14.82
CA GLY A 29 66.92 65.39 13.41
C GLY A 29 66.50 63.99 12.98
N ALA A 30 66.34 62.99 13.79
CA ALA A 30 65.81 61.71 13.29
C ALA A 30 64.44 61.33 13.96
N THR A 31 63.42 61.32 13.17
CA THR A 31 62.11 60.76 13.56
C THR A 31 62.22 59.22 13.65
N GLY A 32 61.83 58.64 14.79
CA GLY A 32 61.83 57.19 14.95
C GLY A 32 60.98 56.49 13.87
N PRO A 33 61.30 55.24 13.59
CA PRO A 33 60.55 54.46 12.56
C PRO A 33 59.08 54.32 12.98
N THR A 34 58.20 54.30 12.01
CA THR A 34 56.76 53.99 12.18
C THR A 34 56.64 52.59 12.78
N GLY A 35 55.78 52.42 13.77
CA GLY A 35 55.52 51.10 14.39
C GLY A 35 55.00 50.11 13.34
N ALA A 36 55.27 48.83 13.57
CA ALA A 36 54.82 47.76 12.71
C ALA A 36 53.26 47.72 12.61
N THR A 37 52.78 47.40 11.47
CA THR A 37 51.30 47.12 11.23
C THR A 37 50.86 46.00 12.16
N GLY A 38 49.72 46.13 12.84
CA GLY A 38 49.17 45.11 13.71
C GLY A 38 48.82 43.83 12.92
N PRO A 39 48.74 42.69 13.58
CA PRO A 39 48.39 41.42 12.94
C PRO A 39 46.98 41.49 12.36
N THR A 40 46.72 40.75 11.28
CA THR A 40 45.39 40.55 10.69
C THR A 40 44.47 39.88 11.71
N GLY A 41 43.26 40.34 11.87
CA GLY A 41 42.25 39.78 12.78
C GLY A 41 41.90 38.30 12.40
N PRO A 42 41.41 37.55 13.36
CA PRO A 42 41.01 36.15 13.10
C PRO A 42 39.92 36.07 12.05
N THR A 43 39.87 34.96 11.30
CA THR A 43 38.77 34.65 10.39
C THR A 43 37.47 34.52 11.18
N GLY A 44 36.36 35.08 10.65
CA GLY A 44 35.05 35.00 11.26
C GLY A 44 34.56 33.53 11.39
N ALA A 45 33.73 33.29 12.39
CA ALA A 45 33.13 31.95 12.57
C ALA A 45 32.32 31.53 11.36
N THR A 46 32.30 30.21 11.06
CA THR A 46 31.42 29.63 10.06
C THR A 46 29.96 29.90 10.45
N GLY A 47 29.12 30.30 9.50
CA GLY A 47 27.70 30.52 9.72
C GLY A 47 26.99 29.24 10.16
N PRO A 48 25.83 29.36 10.82
CA PRO A 48 25.04 28.20 11.22
C PRO A 48 24.62 27.38 10.01
N THR A 49 24.51 26.06 10.21
CA THR A 49 23.92 25.17 9.18
C THR A 49 22.50 25.64 8.88
N GLY A 50 22.13 25.71 7.58
CA GLY A 50 20.78 26.05 7.17
C GLY A 50 19.74 25.05 7.71
N PRO A 51 18.47 25.46 7.84
CA PRO A 51 17.43 24.54 8.27
C PRO A 51 17.34 23.34 7.32
N PRO A 52 16.93 22.16 7.83
CA PRO A 52 16.64 21.02 6.97
C PRO A 52 15.68 21.42 5.87
N GLY A 53 15.92 20.95 4.64
CA GLY A 53 14.99 21.17 3.54
C GLY A 53 13.64 20.53 3.86
N THR A 54 12.53 21.26 3.66
CA THR A 54 11.18 20.69 3.72
C THR A 54 10.99 19.81 2.49
N VAL A 55 10.72 18.53 2.72
CA VAL A 55 10.26 17.63 1.63
C VAL A 55 8.78 17.83 1.53
N GLU A 56 8.33 18.49 0.46
CA GLU A 56 6.90 18.65 0.20
C GLU A 56 6.25 17.26 0.00
N PRO A 57 5.04 17.03 0.54
CA PRO A 57 4.31 15.79 0.33
C PRO A 57 4.08 15.53 -1.16
N ASN A 58 4.35 14.31 -1.61
CA ASN A 58 4.10 13.90 -2.99
C ASN A 58 2.75 13.20 -3.08
N PRO A 59 1.70 13.80 -3.69
CA PRO A 59 0.38 13.19 -3.74
C PRO A 59 0.29 11.94 -4.64
N PHE A 60 1.35 11.61 -5.37
CA PHE A 60 1.46 10.35 -6.11
C PHE A 60 2.16 9.24 -5.29
N GLN A 61 2.75 9.57 -4.13
CA GLN A 61 3.46 8.64 -3.25
C GLN A 61 3.08 8.96 -1.81
N VAL A 62 1.93 8.45 -1.39
CA VAL A 62 1.34 8.73 -0.08
C VAL A 62 1.65 7.59 0.88
N TYR A 63 2.10 7.90 2.08
CA TYR A 63 2.49 6.93 3.10
C TYR A 63 1.50 6.92 4.27
N VAL A 64 1.22 5.70 4.76
CA VAL A 64 0.32 5.44 5.88
C VAL A 64 1.05 4.55 6.88
N LEU A 65 1.02 4.90 8.16
CA LEU A 65 1.54 4.11 9.27
C LEU A 65 0.49 4.06 10.39
N ALA A 66 0.10 2.87 10.77
CA ALA A 66 -0.92 2.68 11.81
C ALA A 66 -0.55 3.40 13.11
N GLY A 67 -1.48 4.21 13.63
CA GLY A 67 -1.28 4.96 14.85
C GLY A 67 -0.50 6.26 14.72
N ALA A 68 -0.02 6.63 13.52
CA ALA A 68 0.54 7.97 13.30
C ALA A 68 -0.53 9.05 13.50
N VAL A 69 -0.13 10.24 13.96
CA VAL A 69 -1.04 11.35 14.24
C VAL A 69 -0.53 12.62 13.60
N GLY A 70 -1.42 13.34 12.92
CA GLY A 70 -1.10 14.65 12.33
C GLY A 70 -0.12 14.58 11.16
N GLY A 71 -0.04 13.45 10.48
CA GLY A 71 0.80 13.27 9.30
C GLY A 71 0.33 14.10 8.10
N ASP A 72 1.24 14.31 7.16
CA ASP A 72 0.99 14.98 5.88
C ASP A 72 1.01 14.01 4.69
N GLY A 73 1.21 12.71 4.96
CA GLY A 73 1.29 11.65 3.97
C GLY A 73 2.67 11.51 3.31
N SER A 74 3.66 12.27 3.71
CA SER A 74 5.05 12.03 3.31
C SER A 74 5.61 10.77 4.00
N GLN A 75 6.70 10.23 3.46
CA GLN A 75 7.36 9.09 4.08
C GLN A 75 7.89 9.41 5.49
N ALA A 76 8.31 10.65 5.73
CA ALA A 76 8.82 11.11 7.02
C ALA A 76 7.71 11.36 8.04
N ASN A 77 6.50 11.68 7.58
CA ASN A 77 5.34 12.03 8.40
C ASN A 77 4.05 11.41 7.81
N PRO A 78 3.91 10.07 7.88
CA PRO A 78 2.81 9.34 7.25
C PRO A 78 1.46 9.65 7.90
N PHE A 79 0.37 9.48 7.15
CA PHE A 79 -0.98 9.47 7.70
C PHE A 79 -1.20 8.31 8.65
N GLY A 80 -2.15 8.42 9.56
CA GLY A 80 -2.48 7.39 10.56
C GLY A 80 -3.42 6.31 10.06
N THR A 81 -4.20 6.58 9.00
CA THR A 81 -5.24 5.70 8.48
C THR A 81 -5.14 5.51 6.97
N ILE A 82 -5.54 4.34 6.49
CA ILE A 82 -5.61 4.06 5.05
C ILE A 82 -6.61 5.00 4.37
N GLN A 83 -7.66 5.40 5.06
CA GLN A 83 -8.70 6.31 4.57
C GLN A 83 -8.14 7.68 4.23
N GLU A 84 -7.26 8.24 5.08
CA GLU A 84 -6.51 9.49 4.79
C GLU A 84 -5.62 9.32 3.57
N GLY A 85 -4.91 8.19 3.47
CA GLY A 85 -4.08 7.88 2.30
C GLY A 85 -4.88 7.82 0.99
N ILE A 86 -6.02 7.14 0.98
CA ILE A 86 -6.93 7.07 -0.17
C ILE A 86 -7.48 8.46 -0.52
N ALA A 87 -7.81 9.28 0.47
CA ALA A 87 -8.29 10.63 0.26
C ALA A 87 -7.24 11.54 -0.39
N ALA A 88 -5.98 11.43 0.07
CA ALA A 88 -4.87 12.27 -0.36
C ALA A 88 -4.26 11.87 -1.71
N VAL A 89 -4.20 10.57 -2.02
CA VAL A 89 -3.54 10.09 -3.25
C VAL A 89 -4.24 10.61 -4.50
N LEU A 90 -3.48 11.02 -5.50
CA LEU A 90 -3.99 11.36 -6.82
C LEU A 90 -4.15 10.13 -7.72
N PRO A 91 -4.97 10.18 -8.78
CA PRO A 91 -5.05 9.10 -9.78
C PRO A 91 -3.66 8.67 -10.26
N THR A 92 -3.48 7.38 -10.48
CA THR A 92 -2.20 6.72 -10.83
C THR A 92 -1.13 6.72 -9.75
N GLY A 93 -1.41 7.27 -8.58
CA GLY A 93 -0.50 7.27 -7.44
C GLY A 93 -0.55 5.97 -6.62
N THR A 94 0.34 5.89 -5.65
CA THR A 94 0.46 4.75 -4.73
C THR A 94 0.24 5.19 -3.29
N VAL A 95 -0.58 4.44 -2.58
CA VAL A 95 -0.69 4.50 -1.12
C VAL A 95 0.19 3.40 -0.54
N HIS A 96 1.29 3.78 0.08
CA HIS A 96 2.22 2.90 0.78
C HIS A 96 1.71 2.61 2.19
N ILE A 97 1.18 1.41 2.41
CA ILE A 97 0.61 1.00 3.70
C ILE A 97 1.69 0.24 4.45
N LEU A 98 2.34 0.92 5.38
CA LEU A 98 3.44 0.39 6.17
C LEU A 98 2.95 -0.63 7.20
N GLY A 99 3.87 -1.42 7.78
CA GLY A 99 3.52 -2.44 8.77
C GLY A 99 2.76 -1.85 9.96
N GLY A 100 1.73 -2.57 10.39
CA GLY A 100 0.86 -2.21 11.51
C GLY A 100 -0.53 -2.78 11.34
N THR A 101 -1.35 -2.66 12.37
CA THR A 101 -2.74 -3.11 12.38
C THR A 101 -3.67 -1.93 12.15
N TYR A 102 -4.50 -2.01 11.13
CA TYR A 102 -5.44 -0.98 10.70
C TYR A 102 -6.87 -1.48 10.96
N PRO A 103 -7.49 -1.10 12.09
CA PRO A 103 -8.89 -1.44 12.36
C PRO A 103 -9.82 -0.64 11.44
N ILE A 104 -10.73 -1.33 10.77
CA ILE A 104 -11.71 -0.75 9.84
C ILE A 104 -13.12 -1.04 10.35
N SER A 105 -13.86 0.02 10.66
CA SER A 105 -15.27 -0.03 11.07
C SER A 105 -16.21 0.71 10.10
N SER A 106 -15.66 1.28 9.03
CA SER A 106 -16.41 1.99 7.98
C SER A 106 -15.82 1.68 6.61
N THR A 107 -16.66 1.71 5.58
CA THR A 107 -16.25 1.42 4.21
C THR A 107 -15.28 2.47 3.67
N MET A 108 -14.16 1.99 3.13
CA MET A 108 -13.24 2.78 2.31
C MET A 108 -13.63 2.64 0.84
N VAL A 109 -13.81 3.75 0.15
CA VAL A 109 -14.15 3.76 -1.29
C VAL A 109 -12.94 4.21 -2.10
N LEU A 110 -12.47 3.34 -3.00
CA LEU A 110 -11.38 3.63 -3.91
C LEU A 110 -11.92 3.76 -5.33
N ASN A 111 -12.16 5.00 -5.74
CA ASN A 111 -12.75 5.36 -7.04
C ASN A 111 -11.80 6.11 -7.97
N LYS A 112 -10.54 6.29 -7.58
CA LYS A 112 -9.51 7.01 -8.36
C LYS A 112 -8.78 6.04 -9.28
N ASN A 113 -8.77 6.31 -10.59
CA ASN A 113 -8.19 5.43 -11.59
C ASN A 113 -6.68 5.22 -11.39
N GLY A 114 -6.24 3.99 -11.60
CA GLY A 114 -4.82 3.61 -11.60
C GLY A 114 -4.14 3.63 -10.23
N VAL A 115 -4.87 3.87 -9.16
CA VAL A 115 -4.27 3.88 -7.81
C VAL A 115 -3.83 2.49 -7.38
N THR A 116 -2.66 2.42 -6.76
CA THR A 116 -2.16 1.22 -6.09
C THR A 116 -2.24 1.37 -4.58
N LEU A 117 -2.89 0.40 -3.91
CA LEU A 117 -2.73 0.17 -2.48
C LEU A 117 -1.61 -0.85 -2.30
N GLN A 118 -0.45 -0.39 -1.87
CA GLN A 118 0.75 -1.23 -1.70
C GLN A 118 0.98 -1.52 -0.22
N GLY A 119 0.73 -2.76 0.18
CA GLY A 119 1.05 -3.26 1.51
C GLY A 119 2.54 -3.62 1.65
N TYR A 120 3.07 -3.39 2.84
CA TYR A 120 4.40 -3.83 3.24
C TYR A 120 4.31 -4.89 4.33
N SER A 121 5.41 -5.57 4.62
CA SER A 121 5.44 -6.64 5.60
C SER A 121 4.77 -6.23 6.92
N GLY A 122 3.78 -7.02 7.35
CA GLY A 122 3.02 -6.78 8.57
C GLY A 122 1.91 -5.72 8.47
N SER A 123 1.52 -5.27 7.27
CA SER A 123 0.33 -4.42 7.09
C SER A 123 -0.94 -5.29 7.14
N ILE A 124 -1.72 -5.14 8.22
CA ILE A 124 -2.90 -5.95 8.51
C ILE A 124 -4.13 -5.06 8.62
N ILE A 125 -5.09 -5.26 7.73
CA ILE A 125 -6.42 -4.64 7.77
C ILE A 125 -7.33 -5.56 8.57
N VAL A 126 -7.87 -5.06 9.69
CA VAL A 126 -8.77 -5.82 10.56
C VAL A 126 -10.16 -5.20 10.52
N LEU A 127 -11.11 -5.91 9.94
CA LEU A 127 -12.52 -5.51 9.97
C LEU A 127 -13.09 -5.69 11.38
N THR A 128 -13.66 -4.63 11.95
CA THR A 128 -14.20 -4.57 13.32
C THR A 128 -15.70 -4.26 13.38
N ALA A 129 -16.38 -4.25 12.22
CA ALA A 129 -17.82 -4.02 12.09
C ALA A 129 -18.37 -4.75 10.87
N PRO A 130 -19.67 -5.04 10.78
CA PRO A 130 -20.30 -5.75 9.64
C PRO A 130 -20.46 -4.82 8.42
N VAL A 131 -19.37 -4.28 7.91
CA VAL A 131 -19.32 -3.42 6.72
C VAL A 131 -18.31 -3.98 5.72
N ILE A 132 -18.47 -3.69 4.45
CA ILE A 132 -17.47 -4.02 3.42
C ILE A 132 -16.29 -3.06 3.61
N PRO A 133 -15.10 -3.52 4.00
CA PRO A 133 -14.02 -2.60 4.33
C PRO A 133 -13.45 -1.87 3.11
N LEU A 134 -13.44 -2.50 1.93
CA LEU A 134 -12.91 -1.88 0.71
C LEU A 134 -13.87 -2.05 -0.47
N VAL A 135 -14.34 -0.94 -1.02
CA VAL A 135 -15.13 -0.89 -2.25
C VAL A 135 -14.31 -0.21 -3.36
N VAL A 136 -14.06 -0.96 -4.43
CA VAL A 136 -13.29 -0.50 -5.60
C VAL A 136 -14.24 -0.22 -6.75
N THR A 137 -14.27 1.01 -7.24
CA THR A 137 -15.17 1.45 -8.34
C THR A 137 -14.48 2.24 -9.44
N GLY A 138 -13.19 2.53 -9.31
CA GLY A 138 -12.38 3.13 -10.38
C GLY A 138 -11.95 2.12 -11.44
N ASN A 139 -10.99 2.48 -12.26
CA ASN A 139 -10.40 1.60 -13.27
C ASN A 139 -8.89 1.43 -13.04
N GLY A 140 -8.34 0.26 -13.38
CA GLY A 140 -6.90 0.01 -13.30
C GLY A 140 -6.32 0.03 -11.88
N ILE A 141 -7.12 -0.23 -10.87
CA ILE A 141 -6.70 -0.21 -9.46
C ILE A 141 -5.96 -1.51 -9.12
N THR A 142 -4.92 -1.39 -8.31
CA THR A 142 -4.18 -2.52 -7.78
C THR A 142 -4.26 -2.57 -6.26
N VAL A 143 -4.57 -3.74 -5.71
CA VAL A 143 -4.51 -4.06 -4.27
C VAL A 143 -3.43 -5.13 -4.11
N ASP A 144 -2.30 -4.78 -3.51
CA ASP A 144 -1.11 -5.62 -3.50
C ASP A 144 -0.48 -5.72 -2.11
N GLY A 145 -0.08 -6.94 -1.72
CA GLY A 145 0.75 -7.19 -0.54
C GLY A 145 0.10 -6.94 0.82
N LEU A 146 -1.23 -6.90 0.90
CA LEU A 146 -1.99 -6.63 2.12
C LEU A 146 -2.47 -7.92 2.79
N THR A 147 -2.62 -7.87 4.11
CA THR A 147 -3.34 -8.90 4.87
C THR A 147 -4.71 -8.36 5.28
N PHE A 148 -5.78 -9.08 4.94
CA PHE A 148 -7.15 -8.78 5.36
C PHE A 148 -7.65 -9.86 6.32
N THR A 149 -8.21 -9.43 7.44
CA THR A 149 -8.90 -10.32 8.39
C THR A 149 -10.01 -9.57 9.14
N SER A 150 -10.70 -10.25 10.04
CA SER A 150 -11.73 -9.64 10.91
C SER A 150 -11.67 -10.19 12.31
N ASP A 151 -12.15 -9.42 13.29
CA ASP A 151 -12.27 -9.83 14.69
C ASP A 151 -13.44 -10.79 14.92
N ASN A 152 -14.46 -10.75 14.06
CA ASN A 152 -15.63 -11.62 14.04
C ASN A 152 -15.96 -12.07 12.62
N PRO A 153 -16.65 -13.21 12.44
CA PRO A 153 -17.08 -13.70 11.13
C PRO A 153 -18.29 -12.90 10.61
N TYR A 154 -18.08 -11.65 10.22
CA TYR A 154 -19.14 -10.81 9.66
C TYR A 154 -19.62 -11.35 8.30
N PRO A 155 -20.94 -11.31 8.00
CA PRO A 155 -21.51 -11.79 6.73
C PRO A 155 -21.30 -10.80 5.59
N VAL A 156 -20.06 -10.42 5.33
CA VAL A 156 -19.66 -9.45 4.30
C VAL A 156 -18.42 -9.94 3.56
N GLU A 157 -18.13 -9.35 2.41
CA GLU A 157 -16.86 -9.49 1.72
C GLU A 157 -15.80 -8.50 2.19
N PHE A 158 -14.52 -8.87 2.10
CA PHE A 158 -13.42 -7.94 2.39
C PHE A 158 -13.22 -6.93 1.26
N ILE A 159 -13.44 -7.32 0.00
CA ILE A 159 -13.30 -6.44 -1.16
C ILE A 159 -14.52 -6.60 -2.07
N GLN A 160 -15.26 -5.52 -2.30
CA GLN A 160 -16.22 -5.44 -3.39
C GLN A 160 -15.58 -4.71 -4.57
N ILE A 161 -15.61 -5.30 -5.77
CA ILE A 161 -14.87 -4.76 -6.90
C ILE A 161 -15.74 -4.61 -8.16
N GLY A 162 -15.77 -3.39 -8.70
CA GLY A 162 -16.41 -3.01 -9.95
C GLY A 162 -15.51 -2.11 -10.78
N GLY A 163 -15.75 -2.01 -12.07
CA GLY A 163 -14.91 -1.27 -13.02
C GLY A 163 -14.11 -2.19 -13.94
N THR A 164 -12.94 -1.79 -14.36
CA THR A 164 -12.15 -2.56 -15.33
C THR A 164 -10.65 -2.55 -15.05
N ASN A 165 -9.95 -3.60 -15.53
CA ASN A 165 -8.48 -3.74 -15.47
C ASN A 165 -7.88 -3.71 -14.06
N HIS A 166 -8.56 -4.31 -13.08
CA HIS A 166 -8.08 -4.33 -11.70
C HIS A 166 -7.15 -5.51 -11.42
N ARG A 167 -6.37 -5.37 -10.36
CA ARG A 167 -5.44 -6.39 -9.86
C ARG A 167 -5.60 -6.57 -8.35
N ILE A 168 -5.78 -7.82 -7.92
CA ILE A 168 -5.71 -8.25 -6.52
C ILE A 168 -4.54 -9.24 -6.45
N THR A 169 -3.38 -8.80 -5.93
CA THR A 169 -2.15 -9.56 -6.04
C THR A 169 -1.39 -9.66 -4.72
N ASN A 170 -0.78 -10.82 -4.47
CA ASN A 170 0.12 -11.04 -3.33
C ASN A 170 -0.51 -10.77 -1.95
N ASN A 171 -1.84 -10.86 -1.81
CA ASN A 171 -2.53 -10.61 -0.54
C ASN A 171 -2.75 -11.91 0.22
N ILE A 172 -2.93 -11.78 1.55
CA ILE A 172 -3.43 -12.85 2.41
C ILE A 172 -4.79 -12.42 2.93
N ILE A 173 -5.83 -13.20 2.63
CA ILE A 173 -7.21 -12.83 2.98
C ILE A 173 -7.84 -14.00 3.75
N PHE A 174 -8.23 -13.75 5.00
CA PHE A 174 -8.79 -14.80 5.85
C PHE A 174 -9.77 -14.26 6.89
N GLY A 175 -10.71 -15.10 7.31
CA GLY A 175 -11.61 -14.82 8.42
C GLY A 175 -11.16 -15.46 9.73
N PRO A 176 -11.84 -15.16 10.84
CA PRO A 176 -11.64 -15.87 12.09
C PRO A 176 -12.14 -17.31 11.99
N PRO A 177 -11.57 -18.25 12.76
CA PRO A 177 -12.04 -19.62 12.80
C PRO A 177 -13.52 -19.73 13.19
N GLN A 178 -14.25 -20.62 12.51
CA GLN A 178 -15.65 -20.93 12.80
C GLN A 178 -15.80 -22.45 13.04
N PRO A 179 -16.75 -22.89 13.86
CA PRO A 179 -16.97 -24.31 14.10
C PRO A 179 -17.61 -25.00 12.89
N GLY A 180 -17.33 -26.30 12.74
CA GLY A 180 -17.90 -27.12 11.67
C GLY A 180 -17.26 -26.92 10.30
N PRO A 181 -17.80 -27.57 9.26
CA PRO A 181 -17.28 -27.49 7.91
C PRO A 181 -17.57 -26.12 7.28
N SER A 182 -16.67 -25.67 6.39
CA SER A 182 -16.69 -24.31 5.82
C SER A 182 -17.99 -23.97 5.05
N ASP A 183 -18.70 -24.95 4.57
CA ASP A 183 -19.99 -24.77 3.89
C ASP A 183 -21.17 -24.43 4.83
N THR A 184 -20.97 -24.53 6.14
CA THR A 184 -21.96 -24.12 7.16
C THR A 184 -21.65 -22.77 7.82
N TRP A 185 -20.51 -22.18 7.52
CA TRP A 185 -20.06 -20.94 8.13
C TRP A 185 -20.88 -19.71 7.71
N VAL A 186 -20.77 -18.66 8.49
CA VAL A 186 -21.26 -17.32 8.12
C VAL A 186 -20.69 -16.93 6.75
N VAL A 187 -21.53 -16.35 5.89
CA VAL A 187 -21.18 -16.03 4.52
C VAL A 187 -20.26 -14.81 4.48
N ASN A 188 -19.00 -15.01 4.81
CA ASN A 188 -17.92 -14.07 4.59
C ASN A 188 -17.12 -14.45 3.34
N ARG A 189 -16.60 -13.47 2.63
CA ARG A 189 -15.93 -13.67 1.35
C ARG A 189 -14.65 -12.87 1.24
N GLY A 190 -13.65 -13.40 0.51
CA GLY A 190 -12.43 -12.66 0.21
C GLY A 190 -12.73 -11.46 -0.70
N PHE A 191 -13.41 -11.70 -1.82
CA PHE A 191 -13.90 -10.61 -2.67
C PHE A 191 -15.17 -11.00 -3.41
N VAL A 192 -15.89 -9.97 -3.88
CA VAL A 192 -17.10 -10.12 -4.69
C VAL A 192 -17.03 -9.16 -5.88
N THR A 193 -17.30 -9.63 -7.08
CA THR A 193 -17.41 -8.79 -8.27
C THR A 193 -18.78 -8.12 -8.34
N GLN A 194 -18.86 -6.87 -8.79
CA GLN A 194 -20.13 -6.19 -9.05
C GLN A 194 -20.76 -6.72 -10.33
N SER A 195 -21.96 -7.25 -10.24
CA SER A 195 -22.70 -7.84 -11.37
C SER A 195 -22.79 -6.87 -12.56
N GLY A 196 -22.40 -7.34 -13.75
CA GLY A 196 -22.42 -6.55 -14.98
C GLY A 196 -21.49 -5.34 -15.02
N ASN A 197 -20.68 -5.13 -13.99
CA ASN A 197 -19.84 -3.94 -13.84
C ASN A 197 -18.43 -4.27 -13.42
N MET A 198 -17.87 -5.39 -13.83
CA MET A 198 -16.45 -5.69 -13.59
C MET A 198 -15.87 -6.49 -14.77
N THR A 199 -14.82 -5.97 -15.40
CA THR A 199 -14.17 -6.62 -16.54
C THR A 199 -12.65 -6.65 -16.39
N ASN A 200 -12.05 -7.74 -16.89
CA ASN A 200 -10.60 -7.93 -16.91
C ASN A 200 -9.94 -7.80 -15.52
N LEU A 201 -10.48 -8.53 -14.52
CA LEU A 201 -9.88 -8.66 -13.19
C LEU A 201 -8.74 -9.68 -13.21
N LEU A 202 -7.58 -9.32 -12.68
CA LEU A 202 -6.51 -10.26 -12.39
C LEU A 202 -6.41 -10.52 -10.87
N VAL A 203 -6.64 -11.77 -10.46
CA VAL A 203 -6.45 -12.27 -9.09
C VAL A 203 -5.27 -13.23 -9.09
N ARG A 204 -4.13 -12.83 -8.51
CA ARG A 204 -2.90 -13.62 -8.67
C ARG A 204 -2.05 -13.66 -7.40
N ASN A 205 -1.49 -14.84 -7.13
CA ASN A 205 -0.53 -15.06 -6.03
C ASN A 205 -1.12 -14.70 -4.65
N ASN A 206 -2.42 -14.79 -4.45
CA ASN A 206 -3.04 -14.55 -3.15
C ASN A 206 -3.16 -15.85 -2.37
N ILE A 207 -3.31 -15.71 -1.05
CA ILE A 207 -3.68 -16.80 -0.16
C ILE A 207 -5.05 -16.49 0.43
N PHE A 208 -6.02 -17.38 0.19
CA PHE A 208 -7.37 -17.30 0.75
C PHE A 208 -7.59 -18.46 1.70
N HIS A 209 -7.99 -18.20 2.95
CA HIS A 209 -8.27 -19.29 3.88
C HIS A 209 -9.24 -18.91 4.99
N THR A 210 -9.81 -19.93 5.64
CA THR A 210 -10.63 -19.80 6.86
C THR A 210 -11.76 -18.79 6.68
N MET A 211 -12.51 -18.92 5.59
CA MET A 211 -13.69 -18.11 5.29
C MET A 211 -14.72 -18.93 4.51
N ARG A 212 -15.96 -18.47 4.44
CA ARG A 212 -17.00 -19.18 3.69
C ARG A 212 -16.65 -19.36 2.22
N GLN A 213 -16.16 -18.31 1.54
CA GLN A 213 -15.82 -18.33 0.13
C GLN A 213 -14.57 -17.49 -0.16
N ALA A 214 -13.66 -18.00 -0.96
CA ALA A 214 -12.54 -17.21 -1.45
C ALA A 214 -13.03 -16.04 -2.32
N ALA A 215 -14.03 -16.30 -3.19
CA ALA A 215 -14.72 -15.24 -3.94
C ALA A 215 -16.11 -15.67 -4.39
N TYR A 216 -16.93 -14.69 -4.73
CA TYR A 216 -18.15 -14.84 -5.49
C TYR A 216 -18.06 -13.96 -6.74
N LEU A 217 -18.08 -14.62 -7.90
CA LEU A 217 -17.97 -13.99 -9.21
C LEU A 217 -19.37 -13.87 -9.79
N ASN A 218 -19.89 -12.65 -9.78
CA ASN A 218 -21.27 -12.35 -10.20
C ASN A 218 -21.42 -12.32 -11.72
N PRO A 219 -22.66 -12.43 -12.22
CA PRO A 219 -22.99 -12.47 -13.64
C PRO A 219 -22.37 -11.33 -14.46
N ASN A 220 -21.98 -11.68 -15.71
CA ASN A 220 -21.41 -10.74 -16.68
C ASN A 220 -20.13 -10.04 -16.21
N THR A 221 -19.33 -10.70 -15.37
CA THR A 221 -18.01 -10.23 -14.98
C THR A 221 -16.91 -11.13 -15.57
N THR A 222 -15.70 -10.58 -15.79
CA THR A 222 -14.64 -11.30 -16.49
C THR A 222 -13.30 -11.15 -15.82
N GLY A 223 -12.43 -12.17 -15.96
CA GLY A 223 -11.07 -12.06 -15.43
C GLY A 223 -10.29 -13.36 -15.42
N ASN A 224 -9.19 -13.32 -14.64
CA ASN A 224 -8.26 -14.42 -14.49
C ASN A 224 -7.95 -14.65 -13.00
N ILE A 225 -8.03 -15.89 -12.55
CA ILE A 225 -7.70 -16.33 -11.19
C ILE A 225 -6.53 -17.30 -11.29
N ILE A 226 -5.31 -16.82 -11.00
CA ILE A 226 -4.07 -17.49 -11.38
C ILE A 226 -3.13 -17.63 -10.18
N ASN A 227 -2.59 -18.83 -9.99
CA ASN A 227 -1.53 -19.10 -9.00
C ASN A 227 -1.90 -18.68 -7.57
N ASN A 228 -3.15 -18.82 -7.16
CA ASN A 228 -3.58 -18.57 -5.79
C ASN A 228 -3.51 -19.86 -4.97
N VAL A 229 -3.37 -19.72 -3.65
CA VAL A 229 -3.49 -20.82 -2.70
C VAL A 229 -4.80 -20.65 -1.94
N VAL A 230 -5.64 -21.69 -1.90
CA VAL A 230 -6.96 -21.65 -1.29
C VAL A 230 -7.18 -22.89 -0.42
N TYR A 231 -7.55 -22.70 0.84
CA TYR A 231 -7.82 -23.81 1.75
C TYR A 231 -8.77 -23.41 2.88
N ASN A 232 -9.42 -24.41 3.47
CA ASN A 232 -10.35 -24.22 4.58
C ASN A 232 -11.44 -23.17 4.24
N THR A 233 -12.04 -23.33 3.04
CA THR A 233 -13.11 -22.47 2.51
C THR A 233 -14.15 -23.32 1.79
N ARG A 234 -15.17 -22.72 1.20
CA ARG A 234 -16.00 -23.31 0.16
C ARG A 234 -15.50 -22.94 -1.26
N GLY A 235 -14.25 -22.50 -1.40
CA GLY A 235 -13.62 -22.19 -2.67
C GLY A 235 -14.18 -20.95 -3.39
N PHE A 236 -13.99 -20.94 -4.71
CA PHE A 236 -14.53 -19.94 -5.62
C PHE A 236 -15.91 -20.32 -6.10
N VAL A 237 -16.84 -19.36 -6.15
CA VAL A 237 -18.16 -19.53 -6.76
C VAL A 237 -18.21 -18.70 -8.03
N ASN A 238 -18.45 -19.37 -9.16
CA ASN A 238 -18.62 -18.74 -10.46
C ASN A 238 -20.09 -18.78 -10.86
N ASP A 239 -20.72 -17.60 -10.91
CA ASP A 239 -22.14 -17.41 -11.19
C ASP A 239 -22.29 -16.60 -12.49
N GLU A 240 -22.60 -17.25 -13.59
CA GLU A 240 -22.74 -16.64 -14.92
C GLU A 240 -21.58 -15.69 -15.31
N ALA A 241 -20.38 -15.94 -14.78
CA ALA A 241 -19.21 -15.11 -14.99
C ALA A 241 -18.16 -15.81 -15.87
N ILE A 242 -17.27 -15.03 -16.44
CA ILE A 242 -16.28 -15.46 -17.43
C ILE A 242 -14.88 -15.37 -16.85
N PHE A 243 -14.43 -16.43 -16.17
CA PHE A 243 -13.12 -16.45 -15.55
C PHE A 243 -12.27 -17.64 -15.99
N VAL A 244 -11.00 -17.36 -16.27
CA VAL A 244 -9.98 -18.38 -16.48
C VAL A 244 -9.31 -18.69 -15.14
N PHE A 245 -9.36 -19.96 -14.71
CA PHE A 245 -8.68 -20.46 -13.54
C PHE A 245 -7.44 -21.25 -13.99
N SER A 246 -6.25 -20.91 -13.47
CA SER A 246 -5.01 -21.61 -13.84
C SER A 246 -3.97 -21.56 -12.74
N GLY A 247 -3.27 -22.67 -12.53
CA GLY A 247 -2.16 -22.77 -11.58
C GLY A 247 -2.53 -22.54 -10.12
N ASN A 248 -3.82 -22.57 -9.78
CA ASN A 248 -4.25 -22.48 -8.39
C ASN A 248 -3.98 -23.80 -7.66
N SER A 249 -3.71 -23.72 -6.38
CA SER A 249 -3.45 -24.86 -5.52
C SER A 249 -4.29 -24.83 -4.24
N TRP A 250 -4.57 -26.02 -3.71
CA TRP A 250 -5.50 -26.25 -2.63
C TRP A 250 -4.74 -26.81 -1.43
N GLY A 251 -4.96 -26.21 -0.26
CA GLY A 251 -4.23 -26.54 0.96
C GLY A 251 -5.02 -27.39 1.95
N ILE A 252 -4.49 -27.51 3.16
CA ILE A 252 -5.08 -28.24 4.29
C ILE A 252 -5.35 -27.24 5.43
N PRO A 253 -6.53 -27.28 6.10
CA PRO A 253 -7.69 -28.14 5.82
C PRO A 253 -8.28 -27.91 4.42
N GLU A 254 -8.86 -28.97 3.88
CA GLU A 254 -9.43 -28.97 2.54
C GLU A 254 -10.64 -28.00 2.41
N ASN A 255 -10.89 -27.55 1.21
CA ASN A 255 -12.10 -26.80 0.89
C ASN A 255 -13.31 -27.74 0.82
N ALA A 256 -14.50 -27.24 1.12
CA ALA A 256 -15.73 -28.01 0.87
C ALA A 256 -15.94 -28.28 -0.63
N VAL A 257 -15.53 -27.33 -1.46
CA VAL A 257 -15.36 -27.46 -2.91
C VAL A 257 -14.37 -26.39 -3.36
N ASP A 258 -13.56 -26.64 -4.37
CA ASP A 258 -12.55 -25.67 -4.81
C ASP A 258 -13.13 -24.67 -5.81
N ILE A 259 -13.90 -25.15 -6.79
CA ILE A 259 -14.55 -24.33 -7.79
C ILE A 259 -16.00 -24.81 -7.96
N ALA A 260 -16.97 -23.95 -7.69
CA ALA A 260 -18.38 -24.18 -7.93
C ALA A 260 -18.85 -23.37 -9.17
N LEU A 261 -19.37 -24.05 -10.18
CA LEU A 261 -19.95 -23.47 -11.37
C LEU A 261 -21.48 -23.52 -11.22
N LEU A 262 -22.13 -22.37 -11.08
CA LEU A 262 -23.58 -22.32 -10.90
C LEU A 262 -24.33 -22.40 -12.22
N GLU A 263 -25.62 -22.65 -12.16
CA GLU A 263 -26.51 -22.66 -13.31
C GLU A 263 -26.39 -21.36 -14.12
N GLY A 264 -26.31 -21.44 -15.43
CA GLY A 264 -26.12 -20.29 -16.32
C GLY A 264 -24.67 -19.87 -16.54
N THR A 265 -23.71 -20.43 -15.81
CA THR A 265 -22.28 -20.14 -16.07
C THR A 265 -21.92 -20.57 -17.51
N ILE A 266 -21.32 -19.63 -18.26
CA ILE A 266 -20.96 -19.84 -19.65
C ILE A 266 -19.81 -20.86 -19.77
N THR A 267 -19.89 -21.74 -20.75
CA THR A 267 -18.86 -22.75 -21.08
C THR A 267 -18.22 -22.48 -22.43
N GLY A 268 -17.05 -23.00 -22.65
CA GLY A 268 -16.27 -22.83 -23.87
C GLY A 268 -15.09 -21.90 -23.73
N PRO A 269 -14.22 -21.80 -24.74
CA PRO A 269 -13.04 -20.94 -24.65
C PRO A 269 -13.39 -19.46 -24.38
N PRO A 270 -12.72 -18.81 -23.41
CA PRO A 270 -11.67 -19.33 -22.54
C PRO A 270 -12.17 -20.10 -21.29
N PHE A 271 -13.45 -20.55 -21.31
CA PHE A 271 -14.08 -21.27 -20.20
C PHE A 271 -13.80 -22.74 -20.35
N ASP A 272 -13.08 -23.26 -19.41
CA ASP A 272 -12.69 -24.63 -19.45
C ASP A 272 -13.87 -25.57 -19.18
N PRO A 273 -14.02 -26.65 -19.95
CA PRO A 273 -14.71 -27.83 -19.49
C PRO A 273 -14.11 -28.31 -18.16
N ILE A 274 -14.87 -29.07 -17.38
CA ILE A 274 -14.42 -29.58 -16.07
C ILE A 274 -13.04 -30.26 -16.14
N THR A 275 -12.78 -31.00 -17.22
CA THR A 275 -11.48 -31.67 -17.44
C THR A 275 -10.33 -30.66 -17.50
N GLU A 276 -10.47 -29.60 -18.30
CA GLU A 276 -9.44 -28.55 -18.43
C GLU A 276 -9.28 -27.77 -17.13
N LEU A 277 -10.37 -27.49 -16.40
CA LEU A 277 -10.27 -26.88 -15.07
C LEU A 277 -9.44 -27.74 -14.11
N SER A 278 -9.67 -29.04 -14.12
CA SER A 278 -8.91 -29.99 -13.28
C SER A 278 -7.45 -30.11 -13.71
N GLU A 279 -7.15 -30.08 -15.00
CA GLU A 279 -5.79 -30.12 -15.55
C GLU A 279 -5.03 -28.81 -15.25
N ASN A 280 -5.68 -27.65 -15.36
CA ASN A 280 -5.09 -26.35 -15.13
C ASN A 280 -4.98 -25.98 -13.64
N ASN A 281 -5.71 -26.66 -12.75
CA ASN A 281 -5.70 -26.43 -11.31
C ASN A 281 -5.44 -27.75 -10.60
N SER A 282 -4.27 -27.89 -10.01
CA SER A 282 -3.78 -29.13 -9.39
C SER A 282 -4.79 -29.71 -8.39
N LEU A 283 -5.32 -30.88 -8.69
CA LEU A 283 -6.24 -31.66 -7.85
C LEU A 283 -7.51 -30.92 -7.41
N ALA A 284 -8.00 -29.94 -8.17
CA ALA A 284 -9.20 -29.19 -7.84
C ALA A 284 -10.44 -30.08 -7.78
N THR A 285 -11.25 -29.92 -6.74
CA THR A 285 -12.61 -30.45 -6.68
C THR A 285 -13.57 -29.46 -7.33
N ILE A 286 -14.38 -29.93 -8.29
CA ILE A 286 -15.28 -29.06 -9.06
C ILE A 286 -16.72 -29.52 -8.84
N SER A 287 -17.58 -28.57 -8.43
CA SER A 287 -19.04 -28.76 -8.39
C SER A 287 -19.64 -28.07 -9.60
N ASP A 288 -20.05 -28.85 -10.59
CA ASP A 288 -20.70 -28.34 -11.80
C ASP A 288 -22.23 -28.43 -11.67
N GLN A 289 -22.89 -27.28 -11.66
CA GLN A 289 -24.34 -27.13 -11.57
C GLN A 289 -24.93 -26.40 -12.79
N ARG A 290 -24.18 -26.35 -13.88
CA ARG A 290 -24.55 -25.65 -15.12
C ARG A 290 -25.65 -26.37 -15.92
#